data_a763d49b8f57ca16ebd26bcebadd1f56
#
_entry.id   a763d49b8f57ca16ebd26bcebadd1f56
#
_cell.length_a   1.000
_cell.length_b   1.000
_cell.length_c   1.000
_cell.angle_alpha   90.00
_cell.angle_beta   90.00
_cell.angle_gamma   90.00
#
_symmetry.space_group_name_H-M   'P 1'
#
loop_
_entity.id
_entity.type
_entity.pdbx_description
1 polymer ?
#
loop_
_entity_poly.entity_id
_entity_poly.type
_entity_poly.pdbx_seq_one_letter_code
_entity_poly.pdbx_strand_id
1 'polypeptide(L)'
;MVLATLLAALAVFACSAATWISATVQTTLEPVTVDVAGSDAAPAVTALGLVAAAGALTTAISGRVLRAVVSVVVLLAGLGALAASVAVLADPAGAAQTAVGEATGMINAGGDFAVTAWPPLAAAASALVALCGAWALVAGRTWTAARRYERSGADGPPAGTARSGDEIDSWDALTEGRDPTA
;
A
#
# COMPACT_ATOMS: atom_id res chain seq x y z
N MET A 1 9.20 7.02 -5.32
CA MET A 1 8.20 5.94 -5.42
C MET A 1 7.50 5.69 -4.08
N VAL A 2 8.20 5.28 -3.00
CA VAL A 2 7.61 4.99 -1.68
C VAL A 2 6.69 6.13 -1.21
N LEU A 3 7.15 7.39 -1.29
CA LEU A 3 6.34 8.54 -0.89
C LEU A 3 5.07 8.69 -1.74
N ALA A 4 5.16 8.49 -3.05
CA ALA A 4 4.00 8.58 -3.94
C ALA A 4 2.97 7.48 -3.63
N THR A 5 3.41 6.24 -3.41
CA THR A 5 2.52 5.14 -3.01
C THR A 5 1.88 5.40 -1.65
N LEU A 6 2.66 5.92 -0.70
CA LEU A 6 2.15 6.27 0.64
C LEU A 6 1.09 7.37 0.57
N LEU A 7 1.35 8.44 -0.19
CA LEU A 7 0.40 9.53 -0.37
C LEU A 7 -0.89 9.06 -1.06
N ALA A 8 -0.76 8.21 -2.10
CA ALA A 8 -1.93 7.63 -2.77
C ALA A 8 -2.75 6.73 -1.82
N ALA A 9 -2.09 5.90 -1.01
CA ALA A 9 -2.76 5.06 -0.01
C ALA A 9 -3.44 5.88 1.09
N LEU A 10 -2.80 6.96 1.56
CA LEU A 10 -3.41 7.91 2.50
C LEU A 10 -4.61 8.63 1.89
N ALA A 11 -4.57 8.96 0.60
CA ALA A 11 -5.70 9.54 -0.11
C ALA A 11 -6.89 8.58 -0.17
N VAL A 12 -6.65 7.28 -0.46
CA VAL A 12 -7.69 6.23 -0.41
C VAL A 12 -8.32 6.19 0.98
N PHE A 13 -7.50 6.17 2.03
CA PHE A 13 -7.97 6.15 3.40
C PHE A 13 -8.77 7.40 3.77
N ALA A 14 -8.29 8.59 3.40
CA ALA A 14 -9.00 9.84 3.65
C ALA A 14 -10.36 9.89 2.92
N CYS A 15 -10.42 9.43 1.66
CA CYS A 15 -11.67 9.33 0.92
C CYS A 15 -12.66 8.37 1.58
N SER A 16 -12.20 7.26 2.19
CA SER A 16 -13.07 6.29 2.85
C SER A 16 -13.74 6.83 4.12
N ALA A 17 -13.16 7.84 4.76
CA ALA A 17 -13.74 8.50 5.94
C ALA A 17 -14.85 9.49 5.60
N ALA A 18 -14.99 9.89 4.34
CA ALA A 18 -16.01 10.82 3.89
C ALA A 18 -17.36 10.12 3.63
N THR A 19 -18.44 10.89 3.61
CA THR A 19 -19.77 10.37 3.21
C THR A 19 -19.80 10.07 1.74
N TRP A 20 -20.07 8.81 1.38
CA TRP A 20 -20.13 8.35 0.00
C TRP A 20 -21.54 8.36 -0.56
N ILE A 21 -22.52 8.02 0.28
CA ILE A 21 -23.93 7.89 -0.14
C ILE A 21 -24.80 8.60 0.89
N SER A 22 -25.71 9.44 0.43
CA SER A 22 -26.80 9.98 1.24
C SER A 22 -28.09 9.30 0.82
N ALA A 23 -28.60 8.43 1.69
CA ALA A 23 -29.82 7.65 1.44
C ALA A 23 -31.01 8.35 2.10
N THR A 24 -32.03 8.72 1.31
CA THR A 24 -33.30 9.25 1.82
C THR A 24 -34.38 8.17 1.72
N VAL A 25 -34.77 7.65 2.87
CA VAL A 25 -35.76 6.56 2.97
C VAL A 25 -37.07 7.11 3.47
N GLN A 26 -38.16 6.77 2.78
CA GLN A 26 -39.53 7.11 3.20
C GLN A 26 -39.96 6.16 4.30
N THR A 27 -40.15 6.66 5.50
CA THR A 27 -40.75 5.90 6.60
C THR A 27 -42.25 6.29 6.74
N THR A 28 -42.98 5.53 7.56
CA THR A 28 -44.40 5.78 7.77
C THR A 28 -44.73 7.13 8.44
N LEU A 29 -43.72 7.78 9.05
CA LEU A 29 -43.87 9.04 9.77
C LEU A 29 -43.29 10.20 8.99
N GLU A 30 -41.98 10.16 8.75
CA GLU A 30 -41.24 11.21 8.03
C GLU A 30 -40.09 10.58 7.21
N PRO A 31 -39.63 11.27 6.14
CA PRO A 31 -38.42 10.85 5.44
C PRO A 31 -37.20 10.91 6.36
N VAL A 32 -36.41 9.85 6.41
CA VAL A 32 -35.17 9.77 7.17
C VAL A 32 -33.98 9.78 6.20
N THR A 33 -33.05 10.70 6.41
CA THR A 33 -31.78 10.72 5.65
C THR A 33 -30.70 10.03 6.45
N VAL A 34 -30.05 9.05 5.83
CA VAL A 34 -28.92 8.30 6.40
C VAL A 34 -27.69 8.57 5.56
N ASP A 35 -26.67 9.13 6.19
CA ASP A 35 -25.36 9.35 5.56
C ASP A 35 -24.46 8.15 5.79
N VAL A 36 -24.02 7.52 4.69
CA VAL A 36 -23.19 6.32 4.71
C VAL A 36 -21.77 6.71 4.36
N ALA A 37 -20.85 6.47 5.29
CA ALA A 37 -19.43 6.69 5.07
C ALA A 37 -18.85 5.63 4.11
N GLY A 38 -17.74 5.95 3.46
CA GLY A 38 -17.05 5.02 2.59
C GLY A 38 -16.54 3.77 3.32
N SER A 39 -16.19 3.90 4.60
CA SER A 39 -15.82 2.79 5.46
C SER A 39 -16.93 1.76 5.66
N ASP A 40 -18.19 2.21 5.63
CA ASP A 40 -19.37 1.38 5.83
C ASP A 40 -19.89 0.85 4.49
N ALA A 41 -19.88 1.70 3.45
CA ALA A 41 -20.28 1.32 2.09
C ALA A 41 -19.32 0.32 1.45
N ALA A 42 -18.00 0.46 1.72
CA ALA A 42 -16.95 -0.39 1.17
C ALA A 42 -15.80 -0.61 2.17
N PRO A 43 -15.98 -1.43 3.21
CA PRO A 43 -14.93 -1.70 4.21
C PRO A 43 -13.62 -2.24 3.59
N ALA A 44 -13.73 -2.94 2.46
CA ALA A 44 -12.60 -3.46 1.71
C ALA A 44 -11.66 -2.34 1.21
N VAL A 45 -12.19 -1.18 0.84
CA VAL A 45 -11.37 -0.03 0.37
C VAL A 45 -10.47 0.47 1.50
N THR A 46 -11.02 0.62 2.69
CA THR A 46 -10.28 1.05 3.89
C THR A 46 -9.18 0.05 4.25
N ALA A 47 -9.52 -1.25 4.30
CA ALA A 47 -8.58 -2.32 4.63
C ALA A 47 -7.44 -2.41 3.60
N LEU A 48 -7.75 -2.37 2.31
CA LEU A 48 -6.76 -2.43 1.23
C LEU A 48 -5.90 -1.17 1.15
N GLY A 49 -6.47 -0.01 1.49
CA GLY A 49 -5.71 1.23 1.67
C GLY A 49 -4.63 1.12 2.76
N LEU A 50 -4.97 0.52 3.91
CA LEU A 50 -4.00 0.25 4.98
C LEU A 50 -2.93 -0.76 4.55
N VAL A 51 -3.32 -1.82 3.83
CA VAL A 51 -2.36 -2.80 3.28
C VAL A 51 -1.39 -2.12 2.31
N ALA A 52 -1.89 -1.22 1.45
CA ALA A 52 -1.05 -0.47 0.51
C ALA A 52 -0.09 0.47 1.24
N ALA A 53 -0.54 1.15 2.30
CA ALA A 53 0.31 2.03 3.12
C ALA A 53 1.41 1.24 3.84
N ALA A 54 1.07 0.11 4.47
CA ALA A 54 2.04 -0.78 5.10
C ALA A 54 3.05 -1.33 4.07
N GLY A 55 2.59 -1.72 2.88
CA GLY A 55 3.42 -2.15 1.77
C GLY A 55 4.39 -1.07 1.30
N ALA A 56 3.93 0.19 1.21
CA ALA A 56 4.81 1.31 0.85
C ALA A 56 5.96 1.49 1.85
N LEU A 57 5.68 1.41 3.16
CA LEU A 57 6.69 1.48 4.22
C LEU A 57 7.65 0.29 4.17
N THR A 58 7.10 -0.92 4.00
CA THR A 58 7.89 -2.14 3.90
C THR A 58 8.85 -2.09 2.70
N THR A 59 8.41 -1.52 1.57
CA THR A 59 9.26 -1.36 0.37
C THR A 59 10.51 -0.53 0.64
N ALA A 60 10.45 0.44 1.59
CA ALA A 60 11.57 1.31 1.91
C ALA A 60 12.76 0.57 2.53
N ILE A 61 12.50 -0.48 3.31
CA ILE A 61 13.50 -1.25 4.06
C ILE A 61 13.77 -2.64 3.46
N SER A 62 13.08 -2.99 2.38
CA SER A 62 13.12 -4.33 1.79
C SER A 62 14.27 -4.52 0.82
N GLY A 63 14.90 -5.71 0.88
CA GLY A 63 15.80 -6.20 -0.16
C GLY A 63 15.06 -6.50 -1.48
N ARG A 64 15.80 -6.89 -2.52
CA ARG A 64 15.29 -7.03 -3.89
C ARG A 64 14.10 -7.98 -4.03
N VAL A 65 14.18 -9.16 -3.43
CA VAL A 65 13.14 -10.20 -3.52
C VAL A 65 11.88 -9.76 -2.77
N LEU A 66 12.05 -9.32 -1.52
CA LEU A 66 10.94 -8.88 -0.68
C LEU A 66 10.22 -7.67 -1.30
N ARG A 67 10.97 -6.74 -1.89
CA ARG A 67 10.41 -5.59 -2.61
C ARG A 67 9.52 -6.02 -3.78
N ALA A 68 9.91 -7.04 -4.56
CA ALA A 68 9.08 -7.55 -5.65
C ALA A 68 7.78 -8.15 -5.10
N VAL A 69 7.84 -8.97 -4.05
CA VAL A 69 6.65 -9.55 -3.40
C VAL A 69 5.72 -8.45 -2.88
N VAL A 70 6.26 -7.49 -2.13
CA VAL A 70 5.47 -6.37 -1.59
C VAL A 70 4.86 -5.52 -2.70
N SER A 71 5.57 -5.31 -3.81
CA SER A 71 5.02 -4.57 -4.95
C SER A 71 3.83 -5.29 -5.61
N VAL A 72 3.85 -6.63 -5.66
CA VAL A 72 2.69 -7.43 -6.10
C VAL A 72 1.52 -7.23 -5.14
N VAL A 73 1.77 -7.27 -3.83
CA VAL A 73 0.73 -7.06 -2.82
C VAL A 73 0.11 -5.67 -2.94
N VAL A 74 0.92 -4.62 -3.11
CA VAL A 74 0.45 -3.23 -3.31
C VAL A 74 -0.37 -3.11 -4.60
N LEU A 75 0.06 -3.74 -5.69
CA LEU A 75 -0.68 -3.77 -6.95
C LEU A 75 -2.06 -4.42 -6.75
N LEU A 76 -2.10 -5.60 -6.13
CA LEU A 76 -3.37 -6.33 -5.89
C LEU A 76 -4.27 -5.55 -4.93
N ALA A 77 -3.72 -4.93 -3.89
CA ALA A 77 -4.47 -4.07 -2.98
C ALA A 77 -5.09 -2.87 -3.72
N GLY A 78 -4.33 -2.19 -4.59
CA GLY A 78 -4.84 -1.09 -5.40
C GLY A 78 -5.94 -1.53 -6.37
N LEU A 79 -5.77 -2.66 -7.06
CA LEU A 79 -6.80 -3.21 -7.95
C LEU A 79 -8.05 -3.64 -7.18
N GLY A 80 -7.90 -4.27 -6.02
CA GLY A 80 -9.03 -4.67 -5.17
C GLY A 80 -9.81 -3.46 -4.64
N ALA A 81 -9.12 -2.42 -4.16
CA ALA A 81 -9.75 -1.19 -3.71
C ALA A 81 -10.45 -0.45 -4.86
N LEU A 82 -9.86 -0.44 -6.07
CA LEU A 82 -10.48 0.10 -7.27
C LEU A 82 -11.78 -0.65 -7.60
N ALA A 83 -11.73 -1.98 -7.64
CA ALA A 83 -12.90 -2.81 -7.92
C ALA A 83 -14.02 -2.60 -6.89
N ALA A 84 -13.68 -2.51 -5.60
CA ALA A 84 -14.65 -2.24 -4.54
C ALA A 84 -15.27 -0.83 -4.66
N SER A 85 -14.49 0.19 -5.01
CA SER A 85 -15.01 1.56 -5.23
C SER A 85 -15.93 1.62 -6.45
N VAL A 86 -15.59 0.92 -7.53
CA VAL A 86 -16.43 0.83 -8.74
C VAL A 86 -17.71 0.05 -8.46
N ALA A 87 -17.68 -0.99 -7.63
CA ALA A 87 -18.87 -1.74 -7.23
C ALA A 87 -19.90 -0.86 -6.51
N VAL A 88 -19.45 0.03 -5.62
CA VAL A 88 -20.34 1.02 -4.98
C VAL A 88 -20.97 1.98 -5.99
N LEU A 89 -20.20 2.41 -7.00
CA LEU A 89 -20.73 3.27 -8.06
C LEU A 89 -21.76 2.55 -8.96
N ALA A 90 -21.59 1.23 -9.15
CA ALA A 90 -22.50 0.42 -9.94
C ALA A 90 -23.81 0.09 -9.20
N ASP A 91 -23.74 -0.11 -7.88
CA ASP A 91 -24.90 -0.41 -7.03
C ASP A 91 -24.82 0.36 -5.69
N PRO A 92 -25.14 1.65 -5.70
CA PRO A 92 -25.14 2.46 -4.46
C PRO A 92 -26.20 2.00 -3.46
N ALA A 93 -27.33 1.53 -3.94
CA ALA A 93 -28.42 1.04 -3.09
C ALA A 93 -27.98 -0.20 -2.31
N GLY A 94 -27.37 -1.18 -2.98
CA GLY A 94 -26.83 -2.37 -2.34
C GLY A 94 -25.74 -2.05 -1.33
N ALA A 95 -24.86 -1.11 -1.65
CA ALA A 95 -23.77 -0.68 -0.75
C ALA A 95 -24.30 0.03 0.52
N ALA A 96 -25.42 0.73 0.44
CA ALA A 96 -26.01 1.46 1.57
C ALA A 96 -26.95 0.60 2.45
N GLN A 97 -27.35 -0.59 2.00
CA GLN A 97 -28.40 -1.38 2.65
C GLN A 97 -28.11 -1.73 4.11
N THR A 98 -26.85 -2.07 4.43
CA THR A 98 -26.49 -2.41 5.82
C THR A 98 -26.67 -1.22 6.74
N ALA A 99 -26.14 -0.04 6.37
CA ALA A 99 -26.22 1.16 7.17
C ALA A 99 -27.68 1.68 7.29
N VAL A 100 -28.45 1.60 6.20
CA VAL A 100 -29.88 1.95 6.19
C VAL A 100 -30.67 0.99 7.06
N GLY A 101 -30.39 -0.33 6.99
CA GLY A 101 -31.02 -1.34 7.82
C GLY A 101 -30.75 -1.15 9.31
N GLU A 102 -29.54 -0.80 9.67
CA GLU A 102 -29.15 -0.48 11.06
C GLU A 102 -29.86 0.78 11.59
N ALA A 103 -29.96 1.82 10.75
CA ALA A 103 -30.57 3.09 11.12
C ALA A 103 -32.11 3.04 11.19
N THR A 104 -32.77 2.28 10.31
CA THR A 104 -34.23 2.28 10.16
C THR A 104 -34.91 1.00 10.63
N GLY A 105 -34.16 -0.08 10.83
CA GLY A 105 -34.69 -1.43 11.11
C GLY A 105 -35.38 -2.07 9.91
N MET A 106 -35.33 -1.45 8.73
CA MET A 106 -36.00 -1.96 7.53
C MET A 106 -34.99 -2.61 6.58
N ILE A 107 -35.26 -3.84 6.14
CA ILE A 107 -34.45 -4.55 5.15
C ILE A 107 -35.00 -4.21 3.75
N ASN A 108 -34.12 -3.89 2.81
CA ASN A 108 -34.47 -3.47 1.44
C ASN A 108 -35.41 -2.25 1.39
N ALA A 109 -35.16 -1.27 2.25
CA ALA A 109 -35.89 -0.01 2.20
C ALA A 109 -35.67 0.67 0.85
N GLY A 110 -36.75 0.90 0.11
CA GLY A 110 -36.71 1.73 -1.09
C GLY A 110 -36.47 3.18 -0.73
N GLY A 111 -35.72 3.90 -1.55
CA GLY A 111 -35.42 5.31 -1.31
C GLY A 111 -34.56 5.90 -2.42
N ASP A 112 -34.23 7.16 -2.29
CA ASP A 112 -33.31 7.87 -3.17
C ASP A 112 -31.89 7.78 -2.61
N PHE A 113 -30.94 7.30 -3.43
CA PHE A 113 -29.54 7.13 -3.05
C PHE A 113 -28.68 8.12 -3.86
N ALA A 114 -28.31 9.23 -3.25
CA ALA A 114 -27.43 10.21 -3.86
C ALA A 114 -25.97 9.86 -3.61
N VAL A 115 -25.21 9.63 -4.67
CA VAL A 115 -23.78 9.36 -4.60
C VAL A 115 -23.00 10.67 -4.64
N THR A 116 -22.07 10.85 -3.71
CA THR A 116 -21.19 12.02 -3.64
C THR A 116 -20.01 11.91 -4.63
N ALA A 117 -19.10 12.89 -4.62
CA ALA A 117 -17.89 12.87 -5.44
C ALA A 117 -16.76 12.01 -4.83
N TRP A 118 -16.90 11.49 -3.63
CA TRP A 118 -15.84 10.76 -2.94
C TRP A 118 -15.56 9.35 -3.50
N PRO A 119 -16.55 8.51 -3.87
CA PRO A 119 -16.31 7.21 -4.47
C PRO A 119 -15.48 7.27 -5.75
N PRO A 120 -15.74 8.15 -6.74
CA PRO A 120 -14.88 8.25 -7.92
C PRO A 120 -13.47 8.78 -7.58
N LEU A 121 -13.32 9.64 -6.58
CA LEU A 121 -12.00 10.07 -6.10
C LEU A 121 -11.24 8.90 -5.44
N ALA A 122 -11.91 8.08 -4.64
CA ALA A 122 -11.34 6.88 -4.06
C ALA A 122 -10.91 5.88 -5.14
N ALA A 123 -11.72 5.69 -6.19
CA ALA A 123 -11.39 4.87 -7.34
C ALA A 123 -10.14 5.39 -8.07
N ALA A 124 -10.03 6.71 -8.31
CA ALA A 124 -8.85 7.31 -8.91
C ALA A 124 -7.60 7.14 -8.04
N ALA A 125 -7.71 7.37 -6.73
CA ALA A 125 -6.60 7.16 -5.79
C ALA A 125 -6.17 5.68 -5.75
N SER A 126 -7.13 4.73 -5.77
CA SER A 126 -6.85 3.29 -5.82
C SER A 126 -6.16 2.88 -7.13
N ALA A 127 -6.54 3.47 -8.26
CA ALA A 127 -5.86 3.28 -9.53
C ALA A 127 -4.40 3.78 -9.47
N LEU A 128 -4.15 4.93 -8.82
CA LEU A 128 -2.78 5.42 -8.60
C LEU A 128 -1.96 4.46 -7.73
N VAL A 129 -2.54 3.87 -6.68
CA VAL A 129 -1.87 2.84 -5.88
C VAL A 129 -1.48 1.65 -6.75
N ALA A 130 -2.41 1.14 -7.57
CA ALA A 130 -2.14 0.03 -8.49
C ALA A 130 -1.03 0.37 -9.49
N LEU A 131 -1.05 1.56 -10.09
CA LEU A 131 -0.01 2.04 -11.00
C LEU A 131 1.35 2.14 -10.32
N CYS A 132 1.41 2.65 -9.09
CA CYS A 132 2.65 2.70 -8.30
C CYS A 132 3.20 1.29 -8.02
N GLY A 133 2.32 0.32 -7.68
CA GLY A 133 2.69 -1.08 -7.49
C GLY A 133 3.24 -1.71 -8.78
N ALA A 134 2.56 -1.52 -9.90
CA ALA A 134 3.01 -1.98 -11.22
C ALA A 134 4.36 -1.36 -11.62
N TRP A 135 4.49 -0.05 -11.45
CA TRP A 135 5.75 0.66 -11.71
C TRP A 135 6.89 0.15 -10.84
N ALA A 136 6.63 -0.14 -9.55
CA ALA A 136 7.64 -0.70 -8.65
C ALA A 136 8.15 -2.06 -9.12
N LEU A 137 7.30 -2.91 -9.69
CA LEU A 137 7.67 -4.19 -10.28
C LEU A 137 8.57 -4.03 -11.51
N VAL A 138 8.25 -3.09 -12.40
CA VAL A 138 9.02 -2.83 -13.61
C VAL A 138 10.38 -2.20 -13.27
N ALA A 139 10.37 -1.13 -12.46
CA ALA A 139 11.57 -0.42 -12.06
C ALA A 139 12.51 -1.29 -11.20
N GLY A 140 11.97 -2.21 -10.39
CA GLY A 140 12.75 -3.14 -9.59
C GLY A 140 13.61 -4.10 -10.41
N ARG A 141 13.27 -4.35 -11.68
CA ARG A 141 14.06 -5.19 -12.59
C ARG A 141 15.32 -4.49 -13.09
N THR A 142 15.29 -3.17 -13.24
CA THR A 142 16.41 -2.37 -13.77
C THR A 142 17.37 -1.89 -12.69
N TRP A 143 16.97 -1.94 -11.44
CA TRP A 143 17.87 -1.58 -10.33
C TRP A 143 18.85 -2.71 -10.09
N THR A 144 20.02 -2.56 -10.69
CA THR A 144 21.20 -3.33 -10.33
C THR A 144 21.45 -3.07 -8.85
N ALA A 145 21.28 -4.10 -8.01
CA ALA A 145 21.72 -4.03 -6.64
C ALA A 145 23.16 -3.54 -6.67
N ALA A 146 23.48 -2.52 -5.90
CA ALA A 146 24.85 -2.10 -5.70
C ALA A 146 25.58 -3.27 -5.02
N ARG A 147 26.08 -4.18 -5.83
CA ARG A 147 26.90 -5.36 -5.44
C ARG A 147 28.27 -4.96 -4.91
N ARG A 148 28.38 -3.77 -4.35
CA ARG A 148 29.67 -3.29 -3.85
C ARG A 148 30.05 -3.89 -2.51
N TYR A 149 29.11 -4.48 -1.78
CA TYR A 149 29.35 -5.09 -0.47
C TYR A 149 29.20 -6.63 -0.44
N GLU A 150 28.65 -7.27 -1.48
CA GLU A 150 28.50 -8.74 -1.52
C GLU A 150 29.67 -9.47 -2.21
N ARG A 151 30.67 -8.74 -2.70
CA ARG A 151 31.84 -9.34 -3.39
C ARG A 151 33.03 -9.65 -2.49
N SER A 152 32.87 -9.65 -1.21
CA SER A 152 33.94 -10.03 -0.29
C SER A 152 33.87 -11.47 0.23
N GLY A 153 33.02 -12.34 -0.36
CA GLY A 153 32.81 -13.66 0.23
C GLY A 153 32.87 -14.89 -0.67
N ALA A 154 33.01 -14.78 -1.98
CA ALA A 154 32.90 -15.99 -2.81
C ALA A 154 33.62 -15.95 -4.16
N ASP A 155 34.84 -15.46 -4.27
CA ASP A 155 35.73 -15.83 -5.34
C ASP A 155 37.17 -15.58 -4.86
N GLY A 156 37.97 -16.65 -4.79
CA GLY A 156 39.37 -16.63 -4.41
C GLY A 156 40.18 -15.74 -5.35
N PRO A 157 41.27 -15.15 -4.90
CA PRO A 157 41.97 -14.08 -5.57
C PRO A 157 42.71 -14.54 -6.83
N PRO A 158 42.63 -13.75 -7.95
CA PRO A 158 43.77 -13.73 -8.86
C PRO A 158 44.92 -12.99 -8.15
N ALA A 159 46.06 -13.63 -8.15
CA ALA A 159 47.29 -13.11 -7.57
C ALA A 159 47.55 -11.66 -8.00
N GLY A 160 47.63 -10.73 -7.03
CA GLY A 160 48.13 -9.38 -7.27
C GLY A 160 47.34 -8.22 -6.72
N THR A 161 46.87 -8.26 -5.47
CA THR A 161 46.64 -7.02 -4.67
C THR A 161 46.61 -7.38 -3.17
N ALA A 162 47.79 -7.51 -2.60
CA ALA A 162 48.05 -7.49 -1.19
C ALA A 162 47.66 -6.09 -0.63
N ARG A 163 46.46 -5.93 -0.07
CA ARG A 163 46.12 -4.75 0.75
C ARG A 163 45.02 -4.95 1.81
N SER A 164 44.16 -5.97 1.69
CA SER A 164 43.12 -6.21 2.72
C SER A 164 43.55 -7.30 3.73
N GLY A 165 44.44 -8.22 3.36
CA GLY A 165 45.05 -9.17 4.29
C GLY A 165 46.00 -8.45 5.25
N ASP A 166 46.82 -7.55 4.72
CA ASP A 166 47.77 -6.76 5.49
C ASP A 166 47.17 -5.90 6.62
N GLU A 167 45.97 -5.38 6.40
CA GLU A 167 45.29 -4.57 7.44
C GLU A 167 44.79 -5.43 8.61
N ILE A 168 44.20 -6.58 8.35
CA ILE A 168 43.73 -7.48 9.40
C ILE A 168 44.88 -8.11 10.15
N ASP A 169 45.90 -8.57 9.42
CA ASP A 169 47.13 -9.13 10.00
C ASP A 169 47.89 -8.08 10.81
N SER A 170 47.89 -6.82 10.42
CA SER A 170 48.48 -5.72 11.18
C SER A 170 47.73 -5.41 12.50
N TRP A 171 46.40 -5.54 12.49
CA TRP A 171 45.62 -5.41 13.72
C TRP A 171 45.83 -6.60 14.68
N ASP A 172 45.93 -7.80 14.16
CA ASP A 172 46.24 -8.97 14.97
C ASP A 172 47.67 -8.91 15.56
N ALA A 173 48.65 -8.44 14.79
CA ALA A 173 50.00 -8.20 15.27
C ALA A 173 50.09 -7.16 16.39
N LEU A 174 49.29 -6.06 16.30
CA LEU A 174 49.16 -5.06 17.35
C LEU A 174 48.54 -5.64 18.62
N THR A 175 47.58 -6.52 18.49
CA THR A 175 46.91 -7.17 19.62
C THR A 175 47.86 -8.15 20.33
N GLU A 176 48.79 -8.76 19.63
CA GLU A 176 49.85 -9.62 20.16
C GLU A 176 51.07 -8.83 20.66
N GLY A 177 51.03 -7.49 20.57
CA GLY A 177 52.11 -6.62 21.03
C GLY A 177 53.32 -6.59 20.10
N ARG A 178 53.17 -7.05 18.83
CA ARG A 178 54.23 -6.93 17.81
C ARG A 178 54.02 -5.68 16.98
N ASP A 179 55.11 -4.91 16.78
CA ASP A 179 55.08 -3.72 15.94
C ASP A 179 55.09 -4.14 14.45
N PRO A 180 54.04 -3.88 13.68
CA PRO A 180 53.96 -4.25 12.25
C PRO A 180 54.84 -3.31 11.38
N THR A 181 55.49 -2.29 11.94
CA THR A 181 56.35 -1.35 11.21
C THR A 181 57.84 -1.53 11.47
N ALA A 182 58.24 -2.50 12.30
CA ALA A 182 59.62 -2.79 12.64
C ALA A 182 60.33 -3.69 11.60
#